data_70c4859b68217cfdfed688fd8e88fa92
#
_entry.id   70c4859b68217cfdfed688fd8e88fa92
#
_cell.length_a   1.000
_cell.length_b   1.000
_cell.length_c   1.000
_cell.angle_alpha   90.00
_cell.angle_beta   90.00
_cell.angle_gamma   90.00
#
_symmetry.space_group_name_H-M   'P 1'
#
loop_
_entity.id
_entity.type
_entity.pdbx_description
1 polymer ?
#
loop_
_entity_poly.entity_id
_entity_poly.type
_entity_poly.pdbx_seq_one_letter_code
_entity_poly.pdbx_strand_id
1 'polypeptide(L)'
;LPARIPGYRAHHLDSLFNEEELLFVGCGEKQITLCWPDDLDLIALEPSSGSEILLDDRARYDFGVLQDATDMSAAELISALWRETWAGQITNDNMTSLRKALLNNFGAPEVTSGTQRLAVRRNMRSWRQRVPFSGNWYTLTYPPPPADAIDTEELAKDRVRLLLARYGVVFRELLARELPAFQWRGLFRSLRIMELAGEVITGHFFTEVPGPQ
;
A
#
# COMPACT_ATOMS: atom_id res chain seq x y z
N LEU A 1 -4.72 13.88 -1.65
CA LEU A 1 -3.66 14.52 -2.43
C LEU A 1 -4.09 15.89 -2.98
N PRO A 2 -5.23 16.05 -3.72
CA PRO A 2 -5.63 17.37 -4.26
C PRO A 2 -5.73 18.48 -3.22
N ALA A 3 -6.15 18.17 -2.00
CA ALA A 3 -6.29 19.13 -0.92
C ALA A 3 -4.96 19.65 -0.34
N ARG A 4 -3.84 18.95 -0.62
CA ARG A 4 -2.52 19.30 -0.07
C ARG A 4 -1.52 19.74 -1.14
N ILE A 5 -1.76 19.38 -2.40
CA ILE A 5 -0.83 19.65 -3.51
C ILE A 5 -1.58 20.51 -4.54
N PRO A 6 -1.30 21.82 -4.64
CA PRO A 6 -1.88 22.68 -5.66
C PRO A 6 -1.54 22.13 -7.06
N GLY A 7 -2.53 22.04 -7.95
CA GLY A 7 -2.33 21.55 -9.30
C GLY A 7 -2.11 20.04 -9.42
N TYR A 8 -2.38 19.26 -8.37
CA TYR A 8 -2.28 17.79 -8.42
C TYR A 8 -3.12 17.21 -9.56
N ARG A 9 -2.51 16.31 -10.30
CA ARG A 9 -3.16 15.49 -11.34
C ARG A 9 -2.84 14.01 -11.10
N ALA A 10 -3.75 13.13 -11.51
CA ALA A 10 -3.60 11.70 -11.27
C ALA A 10 -2.30 11.11 -11.84
N HIS A 11 -1.84 11.62 -12.99
CA HIS A 11 -0.60 11.15 -13.61
C HIS A 11 0.67 11.43 -12.77
N HIS A 12 0.66 12.43 -11.87
CA HIS A 12 1.79 12.66 -10.97
C HIS A 12 2.03 11.45 -10.05
N LEU A 13 0.96 10.82 -9.58
CA LEU A 13 1.10 9.60 -8.79
C LEU A 13 1.49 8.40 -9.67
N ASP A 14 1.00 8.35 -10.91
CA ASP A 14 1.37 7.28 -11.85
C ASP A 14 2.87 7.33 -12.20
N SER A 15 3.44 8.54 -12.33
CA SER A 15 4.88 8.72 -12.53
C SER A 15 5.69 8.17 -11.36
N LEU A 16 5.27 8.43 -10.12
CA LEU A 16 5.96 7.91 -8.94
C LEU A 16 5.97 6.37 -8.89
N PHE A 17 4.88 5.73 -9.33
CA PHE A 17 4.84 4.26 -9.44
C PHE A 17 5.76 3.71 -10.52
N ASN A 18 5.90 4.44 -11.63
CA ASN A 18 6.69 3.97 -12.79
C ASN A 18 8.18 4.32 -12.68
N GLU A 19 8.50 5.47 -12.09
CA GLU A 19 9.85 6.05 -12.10
C GLU A 19 10.59 5.80 -10.77
N GLU A 20 9.86 5.78 -9.66
CA GLU A 20 10.44 5.74 -8.31
C GLU A 20 10.00 4.51 -7.50
N GLU A 21 9.37 3.54 -8.16
CA GLU A 21 8.95 2.27 -7.56
C GLU A 21 8.06 2.41 -6.30
N LEU A 22 7.24 3.47 -6.21
CA LEU A 22 6.29 3.63 -5.12
C LEU A 22 5.38 2.39 -5.02
N LEU A 23 5.21 1.87 -3.82
CA LEU A 23 4.40 0.68 -3.56
C LEU A 23 3.04 1.05 -3.00
N PHE A 24 2.03 0.23 -3.30
CA PHE A 24 0.86 0.16 -2.44
C PHE A 24 0.87 -1.16 -1.66
N VAL A 25 0.62 -1.07 -0.38
CA VAL A 25 0.70 -2.20 0.56
C VAL A 25 -0.61 -2.31 1.31
N GLY A 26 -1.17 -3.51 1.34
CA GLY A 26 -2.36 -3.79 2.13
C GLY A 26 -2.07 -3.78 3.62
N CYS A 27 -2.99 -3.25 4.39
CA CYS A 27 -2.90 -3.16 5.86
C CYS A 27 -4.22 -3.59 6.53
N GLY A 28 -4.94 -4.49 5.89
CA GLY A 28 -6.24 -4.98 6.33
C GLY A 28 -7.25 -4.95 5.19
N GLU A 29 -8.42 -5.53 5.42
CA GLU A 29 -9.46 -5.64 4.40
C GLU A 29 -9.84 -4.26 3.84
N LYS A 30 -9.66 -4.09 2.54
CA LYS A 30 -9.91 -2.82 1.80
C LYS A 30 -9.12 -1.61 2.32
N GLN A 31 -8.04 -1.85 3.05
CA GLN A 31 -7.14 -0.81 3.54
C GLN A 31 -5.79 -0.92 2.87
N ILE A 32 -5.30 0.20 2.36
CA ILE A 32 -4.04 0.28 1.61
C ILE A 32 -3.28 1.51 2.08
N THR A 33 -1.97 1.36 2.25
CA THR A 33 -1.02 2.46 2.40
C THR A 33 -0.11 2.56 1.19
N LEU A 34 0.47 3.73 0.99
CA LEU A 34 1.53 3.96 0.00
C LEU A 34 2.84 4.15 0.75
N CYS A 35 3.89 3.50 0.32
CA CYS A 35 5.22 3.65 0.89
C CYS A 35 6.31 3.49 -0.18
N TRP A 36 7.50 3.96 0.14
CA TRP A 36 8.69 3.63 -0.61
C TRP A 36 9.17 2.22 -0.25
N PRO A 37 9.88 1.51 -1.13
CA PRO A 37 10.46 0.20 -0.80
C PRO A 37 11.31 0.21 0.47
N ASP A 38 12.09 1.27 0.68
CA ASP A 38 12.96 1.44 1.84
C ASP A 38 12.21 1.67 3.15
N ASP A 39 10.93 2.09 3.09
CA ASP A 39 10.07 2.32 4.25
C ASP A 39 9.17 1.11 4.57
N LEU A 40 9.32 0.00 3.85
CA LEU A 40 8.42 -1.15 3.97
C LEU A 40 8.47 -1.79 5.38
N ASP A 41 9.63 -1.80 6.01
CA ASP A 41 9.84 -2.30 7.38
C ASP A 41 9.13 -1.45 8.44
N LEU A 42 8.95 -0.15 8.16
CA LEU A 42 8.27 0.76 9.09
C LEU A 42 6.78 0.43 9.25
N ILE A 43 6.16 -0.19 8.25
CA ILE A 43 4.72 -0.48 8.26
C ILE A 43 4.37 -1.60 9.25
N ALA A 44 5.34 -2.45 9.62
CA ALA A 44 5.19 -3.55 10.58
C ALA A 44 3.97 -4.44 10.32
N LEU A 45 3.84 -4.90 9.11
CA LEU A 45 2.95 -6.01 8.82
C LEU A 45 3.68 -7.29 9.21
N GLU A 46 3.02 -8.18 9.91
CA GLU A 46 3.55 -9.51 10.10
C GLU A 46 3.54 -10.21 8.74
N PRO A 47 4.72 -10.54 8.19
CA PRO A 47 4.76 -11.21 6.90
C PRO A 47 4.09 -12.57 7.05
N SER A 48 2.90 -12.72 6.50
CA SER A 48 2.36 -14.05 6.27
C SER A 48 3.20 -14.73 5.18
N SER A 49 3.41 -16.01 5.32
CA SER A 49 4.13 -16.85 4.36
C SER A 49 3.63 -16.60 2.94
N GLY A 50 4.51 -16.31 1.99
CA GLY A 50 4.35 -16.21 0.54
C GLY A 50 2.95 -16.15 -0.10
N SER A 51 2.89 -15.95 -1.38
CA SER A 51 1.62 -15.98 -2.12
C SER A 51 1.19 -17.43 -2.40
N GLU A 52 -0.10 -17.72 -2.26
CA GLU A 52 -0.70 -18.98 -2.71
C GLU A 52 -1.05 -18.97 -4.22
N ILE A 53 -1.06 -17.79 -4.83
CA ILE A 53 -1.51 -17.57 -6.20
C ILE A 53 -0.33 -17.41 -7.16
N LEU A 54 0.75 -16.74 -6.70
CA LEU A 54 1.92 -16.51 -7.54
C LEU A 54 2.77 -17.77 -7.63
N LEU A 55 3.21 -18.08 -8.84
CA LEU A 55 3.94 -19.32 -9.13
C LEU A 55 5.38 -19.31 -8.58
N ASP A 56 5.98 -18.12 -8.47
CA ASP A 56 7.32 -17.89 -7.93
C ASP A 56 7.34 -16.51 -7.25
N ASP A 57 7.80 -16.46 -6.01
CA ASP A 57 7.90 -15.23 -5.21
C ASP A 57 8.87 -14.19 -5.79
N ARG A 58 9.75 -14.58 -6.70
CA ARG A 58 10.74 -13.69 -7.33
C ARG A 58 10.29 -13.13 -8.68
N ALA A 59 9.21 -13.63 -9.22
CA ALA A 59 8.73 -13.25 -10.54
C ALA A 59 7.54 -12.28 -10.46
N ARG A 60 7.31 -11.59 -11.60
CA ARG A 60 6.18 -10.68 -11.78
C ARG A 60 5.25 -11.26 -12.84
N TYR A 61 3.96 -11.28 -12.57
CA TYR A 61 2.97 -11.94 -13.41
C TYR A 61 1.87 -10.97 -13.82
N ASP A 62 1.57 -10.89 -15.10
CA ASP A 62 0.34 -10.24 -15.53
C ASP A 62 -0.90 -11.11 -15.21
N PHE A 63 -2.07 -10.47 -15.22
CA PHE A 63 -3.32 -11.14 -14.90
C PHE A 63 -3.63 -12.32 -15.83
N GLY A 64 -3.27 -12.22 -17.10
CA GLY A 64 -3.53 -13.28 -18.11
C GLY A 64 -2.70 -14.54 -17.82
N VAL A 65 -1.41 -14.36 -17.50
CA VAL A 65 -0.52 -15.48 -17.13
C VAL A 65 -1.03 -16.20 -15.90
N LEU A 66 -1.46 -15.44 -14.87
CA LEU A 66 -2.02 -16.03 -13.65
C LEU A 66 -3.35 -16.76 -13.93
N GLN A 67 -4.18 -16.22 -14.80
CA GLN A 67 -5.45 -16.86 -15.19
C GLN A 67 -5.23 -18.15 -15.98
N ASP A 68 -4.22 -18.18 -16.85
CA ASP A 68 -3.89 -19.37 -17.62
C ASP A 68 -3.21 -20.47 -16.77
N ALA A 69 -2.52 -20.06 -15.70
CA ALA A 69 -1.80 -20.97 -14.79
C ALA A 69 -2.69 -21.51 -13.65
N THR A 70 -3.81 -20.88 -13.37
CA THR A 70 -4.75 -21.30 -12.33
C THR A 70 -6.06 -21.76 -12.97
N ASP A 71 -6.70 -22.77 -12.40
CA ASP A 71 -8.04 -23.21 -12.84
C ASP A 71 -9.17 -22.29 -12.34
N MET A 72 -8.82 -21.05 -11.94
CA MET A 72 -9.76 -20.08 -11.36
C MET A 72 -10.50 -19.31 -12.46
N SER A 73 -11.76 -19.03 -12.21
CA SER A 73 -12.46 -18.01 -13.00
C SER A 73 -11.83 -16.62 -12.75
N ALA A 74 -12.01 -15.70 -13.70
CA ALA A 74 -11.49 -14.34 -13.55
C ALA A 74 -12.00 -13.65 -12.25
N ALA A 75 -13.24 -13.92 -11.82
CA ALA A 75 -13.79 -13.36 -10.60
C ALA A 75 -13.14 -13.92 -9.33
N GLU A 76 -12.88 -15.23 -9.30
CA GLU A 76 -12.18 -15.89 -8.19
C GLU A 76 -10.74 -15.40 -8.09
N LEU A 77 -10.02 -15.34 -9.21
CA LEU A 77 -8.65 -14.83 -9.27
C LEU A 77 -8.57 -13.38 -8.78
N ILE A 78 -9.47 -12.49 -9.23
CA ILE A 78 -9.55 -11.11 -8.76
C ILE A 78 -9.74 -11.05 -7.24
N SER A 79 -10.68 -11.82 -6.71
CA SER A 79 -10.98 -11.85 -5.28
C SER A 79 -9.79 -12.38 -4.47
N ALA A 80 -9.10 -13.37 -4.99
CA ALA A 80 -7.94 -13.96 -4.37
C ALA A 80 -6.74 -13.00 -4.37
N LEU A 81 -6.42 -12.35 -5.50
CA LEU A 81 -5.36 -11.34 -5.61
C LEU A 81 -5.57 -10.18 -4.65
N TRP A 82 -6.80 -9.66 -4.53
CA TRP A 82 -7.06 -8.57 -3.59
C TRP A 82 -7.02 -9.03 -2.14
N ARG A 83 -7.43 -10.26 -1.82
CA ARG A 83 -7.30 -10.81 -0.47
C ARG A 83 -5.83 -10.89 -0.04
N GLU A 84 -4.94 -11.38 -0.89
CA GLU A 84 -3.50 -11.43 -0.61
C GLU A 84 -2.87 -10.04 -0.60
N THR A 85 -3.35 -9.12 -1.46
CA THR A 85 -2.94 -7.71 -1.40
C THR A 85 -3.31 -7.09 -0.06
N TRP A 86 -4.53 -7.27 0.44
CA TRP A 86 -4.95 -6.73 1.74
C TRP A 86 -4.19 -7.34 2.92
N ALA A 87 -3.76 -8.59 2.77
CA ALA A 87 -2.88 -9.25 3.74
C ALA A 87 -1.43 -8.75 3.68
N GLY A 88 -1.09 -7.87 2.74
CA GLY A 88 0.27 -7.36 2.55
C GLY A 88 1.24 -8.36 1.94
N GLN A 89 0.77 -9.45 1.33
CA GLN A 89 1.63 -10.48 0.74
C GLN A 89 2.13 -10.10 -0.66
N ILE A 90 1.23 -9.54 -1.47
CA ILE A 90 1.49 -9.16 -2.85
C ILE A 90 1.10 -7.71 -3.13
N THR A 91 1.63 -7.17 -4.21
CA THR A 91 1.27 -5.87 -4.75
C THR A 91 1.22 -5.91 -6.28
N ASN A 92 0.88 -4.78 -6.90
CA ASN A 92 0.89 -4.62 -8.35
C ASN A 92 1.65 -3.34 -8.71
N ASP A 93 2.45 -3.39 -9.77
CA ASP A 93 3.29 -2.28 -10.23
C ASP A 93 2.52 -1.16 -10.97
N ASN A 94 1.19 -1.22 -11.01
CA ASN A 94 0.40 -0.26 -11.76
C ASN A 94 -0.76 0.34 -10.94
N MET A 95 -0.68 1.63 -10.68
CA MET A 95 -1.72 2.38 -9.96
C MET A 95 -3.11 2.33 -10.64
N THR A 96 -3.15 2.10 -11.95
CA THR A 96 -4.42 1.96 -12.69
C THR A 96 -5.22 0.74 -12.20
N SER A 97 -4.55 -0.33 -11.81
CA SER A 97 -5.18 -1.54 -11.27
C SER A 97 -5.88 -1.25 -9.95
N LEU A 98 -5.22 -0.53 -9.04
CA LEU A 98 -5.82 -0.08 -7.79
C LEU A 98 -7.02 0.86 -8.03
N ARG A 99 -6.93 1.81 -8.96
CA ARG A 99 -8.06 2.71 -9.29
C ARG A 99 -9.25 1.95 -9.86
N LYS A 100 -9.02 1.00 -10.76
CA LYS A 100 -10.10 0.15 -11.29
C LYS A 100 -10.74 -0.68 -10.19
N ALA A 101 -9.94 -1.23 -9.28
CA ALA A 101 -10.45 -1.99 -8.15
C ALA A 101 -11.32 -1.13 -7.22
N LEU A 102 -10.88 0.08 -6.90
CA LEU A 102 -11.68 1.03 -6.11
C LEU A 102 -13.02 1.37 -6.77
N LEU A 103 -13.03 1.60 -8.10
CA LEU A 103 -14.25 1.88 -8.86
C LEU A 103 -15.22 0.70 -8.86
N ASN A 104 -14.71 -0.53 -8.86
CA ASN A 104 -15.50 -1.78 -8.90
C ASN A 104 -15.68 -2.39 -7.50
N ASN A 105 -15.40 -1.64 -6.44
CA ASN A 105 -15.43 -2.12 -5.05
C ASN A 105 -14.65 -3.44 -4.87
N PHE A 106 -13.50 -3.57 -5.57
CA PHE A 106 -12.62 -4.74 -5.58
C PHE A 106 -13.26 -6.03 -6.13
N GLY A 107 -14.43 -5.94 -6.74
CA GLY A 107 -15.10 -7.05 -7.42
C GLY A 107 -14.68 -7.16 -8.89
N ALA A 108 -15.10 -8.26 -9.52
CA ALA A 108 -14.98 -8.40 -10.96
C ALA A 108 -15.84 -7.30 -11.66
N PRO A 109 -15.31 -6.66 -12.71
CA PRO A 109 -16.11 -5.72 -13.47
C PRO A 109 -17.34 -6.46 -14.03
N GLU A 110 -18.53 -5.89 -13.82
CA GLU A 110 -19.75 -6.42 -14.41
C GLU A 110 -19.60 -6.38 -15.94
N VAL A 111 -19.56 -7.55 -16.53
CA VAL A 111 -19.69 -7.68 -17.98
C VAL A 111 -21.16 -7.36 -18.29
N THR A 112 -21.44 -6.09 -18.53
CA THR A 112 -22.74 -5.70 -19.09
C THR A 112 -22.90 -6.44 -20.40
N SER A 113 -23.72 -7.48 -20.40
CA SER A 113 -24.14 -8.26 -21.55
C SER A 113 -25.04 -7.37 -22.42
N GLY A 114 -24.48 -6.28 -22.93
CA GLY A 114 -25.11 -5.48 -23.97
C GLY A 114 -25.11 -6.29 -25.26
N THR A 115 -26.26 -6.77 -25.63
CA THR A 115 -26.60 -7.31 -26.94
C THR A 115 -26.18 -6.33 -28.04
N GLN A 116 -24.94 -6.36 -28.44
CA GLN A 116 -24.48 -5.84 -29.72
C GLN A 116 -23.67 -6.90 -30.46
N ARG A 117 -24.41 -7.81 -31.10
CA ARG A 117 -23.92 -8.51 -32.29
C ARG A 117 -23.76 -7.47 -33.39
N LEU A 118 -22.58 -6.87 -33.54
CA LEU A 118 -22.17 -6.27 -34.82
C LEU A 118 -20.63 -6.11 -34.86
N ALA A 119 -20.07 -6.75 -35.89
CA ALA A 119 -18.77 -6.48 -36.52
C ALA A 119 -17.52 -6.59 -35.65
N VAL A 120 -16.99 -7.80 -35.60
CA VAL A 120 -15.61 -8.09 -35.21
C VAL A 120 -14.66 -7.49 -36.26
N ARG A 121 -14.28 -6.23 -36.10
CA ARG A 121 -12.97 -5.76 -36.55
C ARG A 121 -12.03 -6.00 -35.38
N ARG A 122 -11.12 -6.96 -35.55
CA ARG A 122 -10.02 -7.27 -34.63
C ARG A 122 -9.16 -6.01 -34.40
N ASN A 123 -9.50 -5.21 -33.41
CA ASN A 123 -8.70 -4.09 -32.99
C ASN A 123 -7.92 -4.53 -31.76
N MET A 124 -6.59 -4.60 -31.84
CA MET A 124 -5.68 -4.90 -30.71
C MET A 124 -5.92 -3.95 -29.51
N ARG A 125 -6.57 -2.80 -29.74
CA ARG A 125 -7.02 -1.90 -28.68
C ARG A 125 -8.13 -2.47 -27.80
N SER A 126 -9.00 -3.34 -28.33
CA SER A 126 -10.10 -3.94 -27.58
C SER A 126 -9.64 -5.08 -26.66
N TRP A 127 -8.47 -5.65 -26.93
CA TRP A 127 -7.90 -6.70 -26.11
C TRP A 127 -7.39 -6.14 -24.77
N ARG A 128 -6.74 -4.96 -24.80
CA ARG A 128 -6.30 -4.25 -23.59
C ARG A 128 -7.45 -3.76 -22.69
N GLN A 129 -8.67 -3.64 -23.21
CA GLN A 129 -9.85 -3.28 -22.42
C GLN A 129 -10.50 -4.48 -21.71
N ARG A 130 -10.15 -5.71 -22.09
CA ARG A 130 -10.68 -6.94 -21.48
C ARG A 130 -9.85 -7.46 -20.31
N VAL A 131 -8.60 -7.00 -20.17
CA VAL A 131 -7.79 -7.33 -18.99
C VAL A 131 -8.29 -6.47 -17.84
N PRO A 132 -8.86 -7.08 -16.79
CA PRO A 132 -9.47 -6.33 -15.68
C PRO A 132 -8.44 -5.46 -14.95
N PHE A 133 -7.19 -5.91 -14.92
CA PHE A 133 -6.07 -5.18 -14.32
C PHE A 133 -4.90 -5.11 -15.30
N SER A 134 -4.22 -3.97 -15.27
CA SER A 134 -2.94 -3.71 -15.96
C SER A 134 -1.79 -3.84 -14.97
N GLY A 135 -0.56 -4.01 -15.48
CA GLY A 135 0.62 -4.21 -14.65
C GLY A 135 0.79 -5.66 -14.19
N ASN A 136 1.81 -5.86 -13.38
CA ASN A 136 2.22 -7.16 -12.92
C ASN A 136 2.04 -7.28 -11.41
N TRP A 137 1.60 -8.45 -10.98
CA TRP A 137 1.50 -8.84 -9.58
C TRP A 137 2.79 -9.53 -9.15
N TYR A 138 3.26 -9.22 -7.95
CA TYR A 138 4.47 -9.80 -7.39
C TYR A 138 4.44 -9.79 -5.87
N THR A 139 5.23 -10.67 -5.26
CA THR A 139 5.34 -10.83 -3.81
C THR A 139 6.10 -9.65 -3.20
N LEU A 140 5.59 -9.12 -2.09
CA LEU A 140 6.30 -8.14 -1.28
C LEU A 140 7.37 -8.85 -0.45
N THR A 141 8.61 -8.38 -0.57
CA THR A 141 9.74 -8.89 0.22
C THR A 141 9.99 -7.94 1.38
N TYR A 142 9.62 -8.38 2.58
CA TYR A 142 9.87 -7.61 3.80
C TYR A 142 11.30 -7.86 4.31
N PRO A 143 11.98 -6.84 4.85
CA PRO A 143 13.23 -7.06 5.57
C PRO A 143 12.98 -7.95 6.79
N PRO A 144 14.01 -8.64 7.27
CA PRO A 144 13.89 -9.47 8.46
C PRO A 144 13.45 -8.62 9.67
N PRO A 145 12.70 -9.18 10.61
CA PRO A 145 12.32 -8.47 11.81
C PRO A 145 13.55 -8.04 12.62
N PRO A 146 13.44 -7.00 13.45
CA PRO A 146 14.53 -6.55 14.31
C PRO A 146 15.13 -7.71 15.10
N ALA A 147 16.47 -7.80 15.11
CA ALA A 147 17.17 -8.92 15.73
C ALA A 147 17.17 -8.82 17.27
N ASP A 148 17.17 -7.59 17.79
CA ASP A 148 17.24 -7.34 19.23
C ASP A 148 16.45 -6.08 19.66
N ALA A 149 16.59 -5.72 20.94
CA ALA A 149 15.91 -4.56 21.51
C ALA A 149 16.48 -3.22 21.00
N ILE A 150 17.72 -3.19 20.55
CA ILE A 150 18.34 -1.98 20.00
C ILE A 150 17.77 -1.72 18.61
N ASP A 151 17.74 -2.74 17.77
CA ASP A 151 17.16 -2.66 16.42
C ASP A 151 15.66 -2.30 16.50
N THR A 152 14.93 -2.88 17.47
CA THR A 152 13.52 -2.54 17.71
C THR A 152 13.34 -1.07 18.10
N GLU A 153 14.23 -0.52 18.93
CA GLU A 153 14.19 0.89 19.33
C GLU A 153 14.56 1.81 18.16
N GLU A 154 15.58 1.46 17.35
CA GLU A 154 15.94 2.25 16.17
C GLU A 154 14.79 2.26 15.14
N LEU A 155 14.17 1.12 14.87
CA LEU A 155 12.99 1.04 14.00
C LEU A 155 11.84 1.92 14.52
N ALA A 156 11.63 1.96 15.84
CA ALA A 156 10.62 2.84 16.43
C ALA A 156 10.97 4.32 16.28
N LYS A 157 12.25 4.70 16.40
CA LYS A 157 12.70 6.07 16.12
C LYS A 157 12.54 6.46 14.66
N ASP A 158 12.81 5.54 13.72
CA ASP A 158 12.62 5.81 12.29
C ASP A 158 11.15 6.02 11.96
N ARG A 159 10.23 5.29 12.60
CA ARG A 159 8.79 5.58 12.55
C ARG A 159 8.45 6.97 13.06
N VAL A 160 9.05 7.40 14.15
CA VAL A 160 8.87 8.77 14.66
C VAL A 160 9.38 9.81 13.66
N ARG A 161 10.57 9.60 13.08
CA ARG A 161 11.14 10.50 12.06
C ARG A 161 10.23 10.61 10.84
N LEU A 162 9.70 9.48 10.35
CA LEU A 162 8.74 9.45 9.25
C LEU A 162 7.47 10.25 9.57
N LEU A 163 6.92 10.08 10.77
CA LEU A 163 5.71 10.81 11.21
C LEU A 163 5.98 12.31 11.34
N LEU A 164 7.12 12.71 11.90
CA LEU A 164 7.52 14.10 12.01
C LEU A 164 7.77 14.73 10.62
N ALA A 165 8.38 14.00 9.70
CA ALA A 165 8.53 14.46 8.31
C ALA A 165 7.17 14.65 7.62
N ARG A 166 6.18 13.80 7.94
CA ARG A 166 4.82 13.87 7.37
C ARG A 166 3.96 14.98 7.96
N TYR A 167 4.03 15.19 9.28
CA TYR A 167 3.09 16.04 10.02
C TYR A 167 3.72 17.30 10.62
N GLY A 168 5.03 17.30 10.83
CA GLY A 168 5.76 18.37 11.52
C GLY A 168 5.61 18.33 13.04
N VAL A 169 4.40 18.03 13.54
CA VAL A 169 4.08 17.85 14.96
C VAL A 169 3.27 16.57 15.12
N VAL A 170 3.55 15.79 16.15
CA VAL A 170 2.82 14.55 16.44
C VAL A 170 2.20 14.60 17.84
N PHE A 171 0.99 14.08 17.97
CA PHE A 171 0.25 14.00 19.23
C PHE A 171 -0.70 12.79 19.17
N ARG A 172 -1.18 12.38 20.34
CA ARG A 172 -1.91 11.12 20.52
C ARG A 172 -3.14 11.00 19.62
N GLU A 173 -3.95 12.05 19.53
CA GLU A 173 -5.22 12.04 18.77
C GLU A 173 -4.96 11.96 17.25
N LEU A 174 -3.87 12.55 16.76
CA LEU A 174 -3.44 12.45 15.38
C LEU A 174 -3.05 11.00 15.06
N LEU A 175 -2.19 10.41 15.91
CA LEU A 175 -1.67 9.07 15.70
C LEU A 175 -2.71 7.95 15.96
N ALA A 176 -3.84 8.25 16.60
CA ALA A 176 -4.92 7.27 16.78
C ALA A 176 -5.53 6.77 15.46
N ARG A 177 -5.33 7.51 14.36
CA ARG A 177 -5.83 7.17 13.02
C ARG A 177 -4.79 6.49 12.13
N GLU A 178 -3.55 6.39 12.62
CA GLU A 178 -2.46 5.75 11.91
C GLU A 178 -2.49 4.22 12.08
N LEU A 179 -1.70 3.53 11.25
CA LEU A 179 -1.49 2.09 11.37
C LEU A 179 -1.01 1.73 12.79
N PRO A 180 -1.28 0.51 13.27
CA PRO A 180 -0.91 0.10 14.63
C PRO A 180 0.55 0.39 15.01
N ALA A 181 1.49 0.19 14.06
CA ALA A 181 2.91 0.46 14.26
C ALA A 181 3.25 1.94 14.51
N PHE A 182 2.40 2.84 14.04
CA PHE A 182 2.56 4.29 14.16
C PHE A 182 1.72 4.92 15.27
N GLN A 183 1.02 4.12 16.07
CA GLN A 183 0.19 4.64 17.14
C GLN A 183 1.04 5.11 18.34
N TRP A 184 0.58 6.15 19.01
CA TRP A 184 1.23 6.79 20.16
C TRP A 184 1.77 5.82 21.20
N ARG A 185 1.00 4.79 21.54
CA ARG A 185 1.38 3.82 22.59
C ARG A 185 2.68 3.10 22.26
N GLY A 186 2.90 2.75 20.99
CA GLY A 186 4.12 2.06 20.54
C GLY A 186 5.33 2.99 20.44
N LEU A 187 5.11 4.28 20.21
CA LEU A 187 6.17 5.24 19.91
C LEU A 187 6.53 6.17 21.09
N PHE A 188 5.73 6.19 22.15
CA PHE A 188 5.91 7.14 23.25
C PHE A 188 7.28 7.02 23.92
N ARG A 189 7.78 5.79 24.10
CA ARG A 189 9.12 5.55 24.67
C ARG A 189 10.21 6.15 23.78
N SER A 190 10.15 5.90 22.48
CA SER A 190 11.13 6.40 21.52
C SER A 190 11.08 7.92 21.40
N LEU A 191 9.88 8.53 21.42
CA LEU A 191 9.72 9.99 21.51
C LEU A 191 10.43 10.56 22.74
N ARG A 192 10.31 9.94 23.91
CA ARG A 192 10.99 10.39 25.14
C ARG A 192 12.51 10.22 25.05
N ILE A 193 13.00 9.16 24.45
CA ILE A 193 14.44 8.96 24.25
C ILE A 193 14.99 10.01 23.29
N MET A 194 14.29 10.28 22.19
CA MET A 194 14.68 11.30 21.19
C MET A 194 14.63 12.71 21.80
N GLU A 195 13.67 13.01 22.69
CA GLU A 195 13.62 14.26 23.41
C GLU A 195 14.83 14.44 24.33
N LEU A 196 15.19 13.41 25.09
CA LEU A 196 16.37 13.42 25.94
C LEU A 196 17.68 13.54 25.14
N ALA A 197 17.71 13.00 23.95
CA ALA A 197 18.83 13.14 23.01
C ALA A 197 18.86 14.51 22.31
N GLY A 198 17.81 15.33 22.44
CA GLY A 198 17.69 16.62 21.78
C GLY A 198 17.33 16.55 20.30
N GLU A 199 16.88 15.38 19.79
CA GLU A 199 16.42 15.21 18.41
C GLU A 199 15.02 15.80 18.20
N VAL A 200 14.17 15.78 19.22
CA VAL A 200 12.82 16.35 19.21
C VAL A 200 12.60 17.24 20.43
N ILE A 201 11.61 18.10 20.34
CA ILE A 201 11.20 18.96 21.46
C ILE A 201 9.73 18.70 21.79
N THR A 202 9.40 18.64 23.06
CA THR A 202 8.02 18.56 23.53
C THR A 202 7.51 19.96 23.88
N GLY A 203 6.25 20.25 23.53
CA GLY A 203 5.63 21.54 23.83
C GLY A 203 4.11 21.50 23.74
N HIS A 204 3.52 22.70 23.78
CA HIS A 204 2.12 22.95 23.50
C HIS A 204 2.02 23.82 22.26
N PHE A 205 2.01 23.19 21.08
CA PHE A 205 1.96 23.86 19.79
C PHE A 205 0.53 24.25 19.39
N PHE A 206 -0.43 23.45 19.81
CA PHE A 206 -1.86 23.68 19.55
C PHE A 206 -2.63 23.77 20.87
N THR A 207 -3.29 24.89 21.10
CA THR A 207 -4.03 25.19 22.35
C THR A 207 -5.20 24.24 22.59
N GLU A 208 -5.79 23.73 21.51
CA GLU A 208 -6.99 22.87 21.57
C GLU A 208 -6.66 21.37 21.71
N VAL A 209 -5.39 21.02 21.64
CA VAL A 209 -4.93 19.63 21.76
C VAL A 209 -4.38 19.41 23.17
N PRO A 210 -5.01 18.56 23.99
CA PRO A 210 -4.54 18.29 25.33
C PRO A 210 -3.27 17.42 25.34
N GLY A 211 -2.40 17.65 26.32
CA GLY A 211 -1.22 16.83 26.54
C GLY A 211 0.02 17.25 25.74
N PRO A 212 1.10 16.47 25.82
CA PRO A 212 2.34 16.75 25.11
C PRO A 212 2.18 16.56 23.60
N GLN A 213 2.83 17.45 22.86
CA GLN A 213 2.83 17.49 21.40
C GLN A 213 4.26 17.51 20.89
#